data_409fa130ce5a0646059bb6888b1acb5f
#
_entry.id   409fa130ce5a0646059bb6888b1acb5f
#
_cell.length_a   1.000
_cell.length_b   1.000
_cell.length_c   1.000
_cell.angle_alpha   90.00
_cell.angle_beta   90.00
_cell.angle_gamma   90.00
#
_symmetry.space_group_name_H-M   'P 1'
#
loop_
_entity.id
_entity.type
_entity.pdbx_description
1 polymer ?
#
loop_
_entity_poly.entity_id
_entity_poly.type
_entity_poly.pdbx_seq_one_letter_code
_entity_poly.pdbx_strand_id
1 'polypeptide(L)'
;MIYPGIPCIIVGISNPNRQSELTPPYTDAESVKGYDDPGKADSLLLSLEKEIIPFIKSRYNTGSRNILVGHSLGGTFVTYALLSNPDLFQCILSVSPNYMYSRKMMIDKLSEFIK
;
A
#
# COMPACT_ATOMS: atom_id res chain seq x y z
N MET A 1 -17.37 -14.16 -25.91
CA MET A 1 -16.90 -15.11 -24.89
C MET A 1 -16.96 -14.42 -23.54
N ILE A 2 -17.75 -14.95 -22.61
CA ILE A 2 -17.80 -14.45 -21.25
C ILE A 2 -16.71 -15.17 -20.47
N TYR A 3 -15.68 -14.47 -20.04
CA TYR A 3 -14.72 -15.01 -19.10
C TYR A 3 -15.38 -15.11 -17.73
N PRO A 4 -15.48 -16.31 -17.14
CA PRO A 4 -15.87 -16.41 -15.76
C PRO A 4 -14.76 -15.70 -14.94
N GLY A 5 -15.08 -14.53 -14.41
CA GLY A 5 -14.15 -13.81 -13.55
C GLY A 5 -13.75 -14.63 -12.32
N ILE A 6 -12.57 -14.37 -11.78
CA ILE A 6 -12.19 -14.93 -10.48
C ILE A 6 -13.11 -14.33 -9.43
N PRO A 7 -13.85 -15.15 -8.63
CA PRO A 7 -14.67 -14.61 -7.56
C PRO A 7 -13.82 -13.83 -6.56
N CYS A 8 -14.09 -12.53 -6.43
CA CYS A 8 -13.37 -11.70 -5.47
C CYS A 8 -14.28 -10.58 -4.95
N ILE A 9 -13.95 -10.07 -3.78
CA ILE A 9 -14.55 -8.87 -3.22
C ILE A 9 -13.55 -7.75 -3.41
N ILE A 10 -13.99 -6.67 -4.06
CA ILE A 10 -13.17 -5.49 -4.30
C ILE A 10 -13.55 -4.42 -3.29
N VAL A 11 -12.56 -3.94 -2.54
CA VAL A 11 -12.72 -2.88 -1.55
C VAL A 11 -11.93 -1.66 -2.01
N GLY A 12 -12.63 -0.58 -2.32
CA GLY A 12 -12.00 0.70 -2.63
C GLY A 12 -11.72 1.49 -1.35
N ILE A 13 -10.50 1.99 -1.21
CA ILE A 13 -10.10 2.81 -0.07
C ILE A 13 -9.94 4.24 -0.55
N SER A 14 -10.73 5.15 0.03
CA SER A 14 -10.62 6.59 -0.21
C SER A 14 -9.66 7.22 0.78
N ASN A 15 -8.73 8.00 0.28
CA ASN A 15 -7.73 8.69 1.08
C ASN A 15 -8.01 10.20 1.03
N PRO A 16 -8.45 10.84 2.12
CA PRO A 16 -8.67 12.30 2.17
C PRO A 16 -7.41 13.09 1.83
N ASN A 17 -6.24 12.66 2.30
CA ASN A 17 -4.96 13.22 1.92
C ASN A 17 -4.03 12.12 1.39
N ARG A 18 -4.04 11.92 0.08
CA ARG A 18 -3.22 10.89 -0.57
C ARG A 18 -1.72 11.10 -0.39
N GLN A 19 -1.27 12.35 -0.37
CA GLN A 19 0.15 12.67 -0.22
C GLN A 19 0.67 12.32 1.18
N SER A 20 -0.18 12.44 2.18
CA SER A 20 0.12 12.06 3.56
C SER A 20 0.04 10.55 3.77
N GLU A 21 -1.11 9.97 3.47
CA GLU A 21 -1.47 8.60 3.86
C GLU A 21 -0.78 7.52 3.02
N LEU A 22 -0.40 7.83 1.78
CA LEU A 22 0.21 6.84 0.87
C LEU A 22 1.74 6.92 0.83
N THR A 23 2.33 7.84 1.56
CA THR A 23 3.79 8.02 1.56
C THR A 23 4.44 7.45 2.81
N PRO A 24 5.51 6.66 2.64
CA PRO A 24 6.26 6.09 3.75
C PRO A 24 6.95 7.16 4.61
N PRO A 25 7.26 6.83 5.88
CA PRO A 25 8.16 7.67 6.68
C PRO A 25 9.46 7.97 5.95
N TYR A 26 9.97 9.16 6.11
CA TYR A 26 11.18 9.65 5.45
C TYR A 26 12.22 10.11 6.48
N THR A 27 13.49 10.17 6.08
CA THR A 27 14.60 10.60 6.93
C THR A 27 15.13 11.99 6.57
N ASP A 28 14.81 12.50 5.38
CA ASP A 28 15.30 13.77 4.85
C ASP A 28 14.12 14.66 4.44
N ALA A 29 13.84 15.67 5.25
CA ALA A 29 12.72 16.59 5.03
C ALA A 29 12.82 17.34 3.70
N GLU A 30 14.01 17.66 3.21
CA GLU A 30 14.18 18.35 1.93
C GLU A 30 13.76 17.47 0.75
N SER A 31 13.95 16.16 0.86
CA SER A 31 13.60 15.21 -0.21
C SER A 31 12.09 15.05 -0.44
N VAL A 32 11.28 15.46 0.53
CA VAL A 32 9.82 15.39 0.46
C VAL A 32 9.15 16.75 0.39
N LYS A 33 9.94 17.79 0.18
CA LYS A 33 9.46 19.16 -0.01
C LYS A 33 8.50 19.23 -1.19
N GLY A 34 7.34 19.81 -0.98
CA GLY A 34 6.29 19.88 -1.98
C GLY A 34 5.20 18.81 -1.82
N TYR A 35 5.38 17.83 -0.93
CA TYR A 35 4.31 16.95 -0.51
C TYR A 35 3.55 17.54 0.68
N ASP A 36 2.24 17.34 0.73
CA ASP A 36 1.39 17.82 1.81
C ASP A 36 1.37 16.80 2.95
N ASP A 37 1.96 17.16 4.08
CA ASP A 37 2.05 16.36 5.32
C ASP A 37 2.46 14.89 5.08
N PRO A 38 3.58 14.62 4.39
CA PRO A 38 3.95 13.27 3.97
C PRO A 38 4.38 12.37 5.13
N GLY A 39 4.42 11.04 4.88
CA GLY A 39 5.05 10.09 5.78
C GLY A 39 4.12 9.36 6.75
N LYS A 40 2.82 9.32 6.48
CA LYS A 40 1.80 8.71 7.36
C LYS A 40 1.36 7.30 6.92
N ALA A 41 2.10 6.65 6.03
CA ALA A 41 1.72 5.33 5.52
C ALA A 41 1.57 4.27 6.63
N ASP A 42 2.33 4.39 7.72
CA ASP A 42 2.20 3.48 8.87
C ASP A 42 0.80 3.50 9.47
N SER A 43 0.17 4.67 9.57
CA SER A 43 -1.19 4.80 10.09
C SER A 43 -2.21 4.09 9.20
N LEU A 44 -2.10 4.23 7.88
CA LEU A 44 -2.98 3.54 6.94
C LEU A 44 -2.75 2.03 6.98
N LEU A 45 -1.48 1.59 7.02
CA LEU A 45 -1.16 0.17 7.11
C LEU A 45 -1.71 -0.47 8.39
N LEU A 46 -1.61 0.23 9.51
CA LEU A 46 -2.17 -0.22 10.78
C LEU A 46 -3.70 -0.30 10.72
N SER A 47 -4.37 0.69 10.13
CA SER A 47 -5.82 0.66 9.93
C SER A 47 -6.26 -0.49 9.02
N LEU A 48 -5.52 -0.79 7.97
CA LEU A 48 -5.78 -1.97 7.14
C LEU A 48 -5.71 -3.26 7.94
N GLU A 49 -4.66 -3.43 8.72
CA GLU A 49 -4.43 -4.64 9.51
C GLU A 49 -5.46 -4.81 10.64
N LYS A 50 -5.73 -3.76 11.40
CA LYS A 50 -6.50 -3.84 12.66
C LYS A 50 -7.98 -3.53 12.52
N GLU A 51 -8.38 -2.81 11.48
CA GLU A 51 -9.76 -2.31 11.33
C GLU A 51 -10.40 -2.78 10.03
N ILE A 52 -9.83 -2.44 8.87
CA ILE A 52 -10.48 -2.61 7.57
C ILE A 52 -10.58 -4.08 7.19
N ILE A 53 -9.48 -4.82 7.19
CA ILE A 53 -9.49 -6.25 6.87
C ILE A 53 -10.39 -7.04 7.82
N PRO A 54 -10.29 -6.89 9.15
CA PRO A 54 -11.20 -7.55 10.09
C PRO A 54 -12.66 -7.19 9.87
N PHE A 55 -12.97 -5.93 9.59
CA PHE A 55 -14.34 -5.49 9.31
C PHE A 55 -14.91 -6.17 8.07
N ILE A 56 -14.16 -6.20 6.96
CA ILE A 56 -14.60 -6.86 5.73
C ILE A 56 -14.82 -8.36 5.98
N LYS A 57 -13.91 -9.02 6.66
CA LYS A 57 -14.03 -10.44 7.00
C LYS A 57 -15.23 -10.74 7.89
N SER A 58 -15.64 -9.81 8.75
CA SER A 58 -16.81 -9.98 9.61
C SER A 58 -18.14 -9.83 8.86
N ARG A 59 -18.15 -9.11 7.74
CA ARG A 59 -19.36 -8.76 6.98
C ARG A 59 -19.57 -9.62 5.74
N TYR A 60 -18.51 -10.16 5.17
CA TYR A 60 -18.54 -10.84 3.88
C TYR A 60 -17.83 -12.19 3.98
N ASN A 61 -18.29 -13.15 3.20
CA ASN A 61 -17.63 -14.44 3.08
C ASN A 61 -16.39 -14.30 2.19
N THR A 62 -15.27 -13.95 2.80
CA THR A 62 -13.99 -13.76 2.13
C THR A 62 -13.14 -15.04 2.21
N GLY A 63 -12.28 -15.24 1.22
CA GLY A 63 -11.22 -16.24 1.31
C GLY A 63 -10.09 -15.82 2.25
N SER A 64 -9.05 -16.65 2.32
CA SER A 64 -7.87 -16.41 3.17
C SER A 64 -6.83 -15.49 2.54
N ARG A 65 -6.99 -15.12 1.26
CA ARG A 65 -6.01 -14.32 0.52
C ARG A 65 -6.44 -12.87 0.45
N ASN A 66 -5.53 -11.99 0.83
CA ASN A 66 -5.67 -10.55 0.66
C ASN A 66 -4.71 -10.10 -0.44
N ILE A 67 -5.23 -9.33 -1.38
CA ILE A 67 -4.44 -8.73 -2.47
C ILE A 67 -4.53 -7.22 -2.33
N LEU A 68 -3.40 -6.55 -2.36
CA LEU A 68 -3.33 -5.10 -2.29
C LEU A 68 -2.90 -4.53 -3.64
N VAL A 69 -3.69 -3.59 -4.16
CA VAL A 69 -3.44 -2.96 -5.47
C VAL A 69 -3.32 -1.45 -5.28
N GLY A 70 -2.30 -0.85 -5.89
CA GLY A 70 -2.13 0.60 -5.86
C GLY A 70 -1.45 1.14 -7.11
N HIS A 71 -1.85 2.35 -7.50
CA HIS A 71 -1.31 3.08 -8.65
C HIS A 71 -0.62 4.37 -8.20
N SER A 72 0.51 4.72 -8.81
CA SER A 72 1.29 5.93 -8.53
C SER A 72 1.73 5.99 -7.06
N LEU A 73 1.31 6.96 -6.24
CA LEU A 73 1.56 6.95 -4.80
C LEU A 73 0.95 5.74 -4.11
N GLY A 74 -0.20 5.25 -4.59
CA GLY A 74 -0.76 3.97 -4.13
C GLY A 74 0.17 2.80 -4.42
N GLY A 75 0.87 2.81 -5.55
CA GLY A 75 1.92 1.85 -5.89
C GLY A 75 3.10 1.89 -4.91
N THR A 76 3.51 3.09 -4.53
CA THR A 76 4.53 3.30 -3.48
C THR A 76 4.07 2.71 -2.14
N PHE A 77 2.82 2.98 -1.77
CA PHE A 77 2.24 2.47 -0.53
C PHE A 77 2.17 0.93 -0.50
N VAL A 78 1.70 0.28 -1.57
CA VAL A 78 1.58 -1.19 -1.57
C VAL A 78 2.95 -1.87 -1.51
N THR A 79 3.97 -1.27 -2.14
CA THR A 79 5.35 -1.75 -2.00
C THR A 79 5.84 -1.58 -0.56
N TYR A 80 5.57 -0.43 0.04
CA TYR A 80 5.90 -0.19 1.45
C TYR A 80 5.21 -1.18 2.38
N ALA A 81 3.94 -1.48 2.14
CA ALA A 81 3.18 -2.46 2.92
C ALA A 81 3.83 -3.86 2.87
N LEU A 82 4.29 -4.29 1.68
CA LEU A 82 5.03 -5.54 1.54
C LEU A 82 6.31 -5.55 2.36
N LEU A 83 7.08 -4.46 2.32
CA LEU A 83 8.36 -4.37 3.03
C LEU A 83 8.19 -4.30 4.55
N SER A 84 7.09 -3.69 5.01
CA SER A 84 6.83 -3.47 6.44
C SER A 84 6.12 -4.64 7.12
N ASN A 85 5.22 -5.30 6.40
CA ASN A 85 4.42 -6.42 6.91
C ASN A 85 4.16 -7.43 5.80
N PRO A 86 5.16 -8.26 5.45
CA PRO A 86 5.10 -9.16 4.30
C PRO A 86 4.03 -10.24 4.41
N ASP A 87 3.55 -10.53 5.60
CA ASP A 87 2.55 -11.58 5.82
C ASP A 87 1.11 -11.08 5.71
N LEU A 88 0.89 -9.76 5.69
CA LEU A 88 -0.46 -9.19 5.67
C LEU A 88 -1.18 -9.40 4.34
N PHE A 89 -0.46 -9.33 3.25
CA PHE A 89 -0.97 -9.51 1.89
C PHE A 89 -0.22 -10.61 1.17
N GLN A 90 -0.95 -11.55 0.59
CA GLN A 90 -0.36 -12.68 -0.14
C GLN A 90 0.08 -12.29 -1.56
N CYS A 91 -0.42 -11.15 -2.05
CA CYS A 91 0.00 -10.57 -3.32
C CYS A 91 -0.14 -9.05 -3.26
N ILE A 92 0.80 -8.35 -3.85
CA ILE A 92 0.65 -6.93 -4.14
C ILE A 92 0.74 -6.69 -5.64
N LEU A 93 0.00 -5.70 -6.12
CA LEU A 93 0.10 -5.21 -7.49
C LEU A 93 0.39 -3.71 -7.44
N SER A 94 1.64 -3.38 -7.71
CA SER A 94 2.13 -2.01 -7.73
C SER A 94 2.18 -1.51 -9.18
N VAL A 95 1.28 -0.59 -9.53
CA VAL A 95 1.14 -0.06 -10.90
C VAL A 95 1.77 1.31 -10.99
N SER A 96 2.79 1.45 -11.84
CA SER A 96 3.50 2.70 -12.07
C SER A 96 3.83 3.46 -10.78
N PRO A 97 4.51 2.83 -9.81
CA PRO A 97 4.75 3.43 -8.51
C PRO A 97 5.64 4.67 -8.58
N ASN A 98 5.42 5.61 -7.68
CA ASN A 98 6.29 6.77 -7.52
C ASN A 98 7.47 6.44 -6.60
N TYR A 99 8.52 5.80 -7.14
CA TYR A 99 9.74 5.49 -6.38
C TYR A 99 10.74 6.65 -6.31
N MET A 100 10.41 7.78 -6.92
CA MET A 100 11.21 9.00 -6.76
C MET A 100 10.95 9.71 -5.42
N TYR A 101 9.85 9.37 -4.75
CA TYR A 101 9.57 9.85 -3.41
C TYR A 101 10.76 9.56 -2.47
N SER A 102 11.16 10.56 -1.71
CA SER A 102 12.27 10.47 -0.74
C SER A 102 13.57 9.92 -1.35
N ARG A 103 13.96 10.44 -2.52
CA ARG A 103 15.22 10.13 -3.20
C ARG A 103 15.46 8.64 -3.39
N LYS A 104 14.48 7.95 -3.95
CA LYS A 104 14.57 6.52 -4.25
C LYS A 104 14.71 5.61 -3.02
N MET A 105 14.34 6.08 -1.83
CA MET A 105 14.38 5.28 -0.60
C MET A 105 13.71 3.92 -0.79
N MET A 106 12.59 3.87 -1.53
CA MET A 106 11.85 2.63 -1.76
C MET A 106 12.60 1.65 -2.66
N ILE A 107 13.38 2.14 -3.62
CA ILE A 107 14.23 1.28 -4.48
C ILE A 107 15.31 0.62 -3.64
N ASP A 108 15.94 1.37 -2.76
CA ASP A 108 17.00 0.86 -1.89
C ASP A 108 16.44 -0.21 -0.93
N LYS A 109 15.33 0.08 -0.27
CA LYS A 109 14.66 -0.87 0.63
C LYS A 109 14.21 -2.14 -0.11
N LEU A 110 13.65 -2.01 -1.30
CA LEU A 110 13.23 -3.15 -2.11
C LEU A 110 14.43 -4.00 -2.54
N SER A 111 15.51 -3.35 -2.94
CA SER A 111 16.77 -4.03 -3.29
C SER A 111 17.34 -4.85 -2.14
N GLU A 112 17.26 -4.33 -0.91
CA GLU A 112 17.68 -5.06 0.29
C GLU A 112 16.73 -6.23 0.61
N PHE A 113 15.45 -6.04 0.44
CA PHE A 113 14.43 -7.07 0.74
C PHE A 113 14.55 -8.30 -0.16
N ILE A 114 14.87 -8.13 -1.43
CA ILE A 114 14.96 -9.24 -2.40
C ILE A 114 16.30 -9.97 -2.40
N LYS A 115 17.27 -9.53 -1.63
CA LYS A 115 18.55 -10.24 -1.46
C LYS A 115 18.39 -11.44 -0.53
#